data_83a09d12ab7720515a9147b75ad0258e
#
_entry.id   83a09d12ab7720515a9147b75ad0258e
#
_cell.length_a   1.000
_cell.length_b   1.000
_cell.length_c   1.000
_cell.angle_alpha   90.00
_cell.angle_beta   90.00
_cell.angle_gamma   90.00
#
_symmetry.space_group_name_H-M   'P 1'
#
loop_
_entity.id
_entity.type
_entity.pdbx_description
1 polymer ?
#
loop_
_entity_poly.entity_id
_entity_poly.type
_entity_poly.pdbx_seq_one_letter_code
_entity_poly.pdbx_strand_id
1 'polypeptide(L)'
;MTDPILTVRALSKRFELYERPVDRLKQTLWRGRRQFYREFWALHDVGFALAPGQALGVVGRNGSGKSTLLQLIAGTLAPTSGEVEARGRVCALLELGSGFNPEFSGRENVYLNGAILGLSQSEVRALMPDLLAFADIGDFIDRPVKTFSSGMALRLAFAVATATTPRIFSRIASRTALC
;
A
#
# COMPACT_ATOMS: atom_id res chain seq x y z
N MET A 1 11.12 -0.34 28.30
CA MET A 1 10.56 0.47 27.17
C MET A 1 10.51 -0.47 25.97
N THR A 2 9.32 -0.72 25.43
CA THR A 2 9.14 -1.59 24.25
C THR A 2 9.68 -0.87 23.02
N ASP A 3 10.61 -1.48 22.32
CA ASP A 3 11.16 -0.94 21.07
C ASP A 3 10.04 -0.70 20.05
N PRO A 4 10.02 0.44 19.35
CA PRO A 4 9.01 0.73 18.35
C PRO A 4 9.08 -0.26 17.18
N ILE A 5 7.89 -0.64 16.66
CA ILE A 5 7.78 -1.50 15.47
C ILE A 5 7.91 -0.70 14.18
N LEU A 6 7.56 0.58 14.23
CA LEU A 6 7.70 1.53 13.13
C LEU A 6 8.24 2.85 13.68
N THR A 7 9.28 3.35 13.05
CA THR A 7 9.84 4.69 13.34
C THR A 7 9.94 5.47 12.05
N VAL A 8 9.42 6.67 12.05
CA VAL A 8 9.49 7.64 10.95
C VAL A 8 10.24 8.86 11.46
N ARG A 9 11.32 9.28 10.77
CA ARG A 9 12.16 10.41 11.21
C ARG A 9 12.32 11.41 10.09
N ALA A 10 11.93 12.65 10.34
CA ALA A 10 12.11 13.80 9.44
C ALA A 10 11.68 13.53 7.99
N LEU A 11 10.64 12.71 7.82
CA LEU A 11 10.21 12.18 6.52
C LEU A 11 9.61 13.28 5.67
N SER A 12 10.21 13.51 4.50
CA SER A 12 9.72 14.50 3.54
C SER A 12 9.64 13.90 2.15
N LYS A 13 8.61 14.33 1.40
CA LYS A 13 8.45 13.95 -0.01
C LYS A 13 8.09 15.14 -0.86
N ARG A 14 8.94 15.42 -1.82
CA ARG A 14 8.77 16.42 -2.86
C ARG A 14 8.50 15.74 -4.20
N PHE A 15 7.60 16.29 -4.97
CA PHE A 15 7.37 15.95 -6.37
C PHE A 15 7.73 17.13 -7.27
N GLU A 16 8.32 16.82 -8.42
CA GLU A 16 8.63 17.78 -9.47
C GLU A 16 7.47 17.79 -10.47
N LEU A 17 6.72 18.86 -10.52
CA LEU A 17 5.59 19.04 -11.43
C LEU A 17 6.05 19.82 -12.67
N TYR A 18 6.03 19.15 -13.81
CA TYR A 18 6.36 19.75 -15.11
C TYR A 18 5.07 20.19 -15.80
N GLU A 19 4.99 21.43 -16.25
CA GLU A 19 3.81 21.94 -16.98
C GLU A 19 3.69 21.33 -18.37
N ARG A 20 4.82 21.02 -19.00
CA ARG A 20 4.89 20.40 -20.34
C ARG A 20 5.84 19.21 -20.36
N PRO A 21 5.52 18.13 -21.10
CA PRO A 21 6.42 16.97 -21.22
C PRO A 21 7.83 17.33 -21.70
N VAL A 22 7.94 18.37 -22.56
CA VAL A 22 9.20 18.87 -23.10
C VAL A 22 10.09 19.50 -22.01
N ASP A 23 9.53 20.01 -20.94
CA ASP A 23 10.28 20.67 -19.86
C ASP A 23 11.10 19.67 -19.05
N ARG A 24 10.67 18.41 -19.01
CA ARG A 24 11.43 17.29 -18.43
C ARG A 24 12.71 17.02 -19.25
N LEU A 25 12.63 17.07 -20.58
CA LEU A 25 13.79 16.90 -21.46
C LEU A 25 14.75 18.10 -21.32
N LYS A 26 14.21 19.33 -21.27
CA LYS A 26 15.01 20.55 -21.05
C LYS A 26 15.73 20.49 -19.70
N GLN A 27 15.07 20.04 -18.64
CA GLN A 27 15.68 19.91 -17.32
C GLN A 27 16.89 18.97 -17.36
N THR A 28 16.82 17.87 -18.10
CA THR A 28 17.91 16.91 -18.26
C THR A 28 19.08 17.53 -19.07
N LEU A 29 18.78 18.30 -20.13
CA LEU A 29 19.78 18.90 -21.01
C LEU A 29 20.50 20.08 -20.33
N TRP A 30 19.78 20.92 -19.57
CA TRP A 30 20.32 22.12 -18.90
C TRP A 30 20.92 21.86 -17.52
N ARG A 31 20.96 20.62 -17.04
CA ARG A 31 21.64 20.16 -15.81
C ARG A 31 21.79 21.24 -14.71
N GLY A 32 20.65 21.71 -14.18
CA GLY A 32 20.66 22.59 -13.00
C GLY A 32 20.92 24.08 -13.24
N ARG A 33 21.21 24.53 -14.48
CA ARG A 33 21.36 25.96 -14.79
C ARG A 33 20.02 26.72 -14.81
N ARG A 34 18.92 26.02 -15.01
CA ARG A 34 17.57 26.59 -15.00
C ARG A 34 16.57 25.52 -14.54
N GLN A 35 15.63 25.90 -13.65
CA GLN A 35 14.57 25.03 -13.15
C GLN A 35 13.34 25.15 -14.06
N PHE A 36 12.89 24.01 -14.62
CA PHE A 36 11.73 23.91 -15.50
C PHE A 36 10.57 23.17 -14.86
N TYR A 37 10.56 23.00 -13.53
CA TYR A 37 9.52 22.35 -12.78
C TYR A 37 9.12 23.17 -11.56
N ARG A 38 7.90 22.95 -11.09
CA ARG A 38 7.41 23.47 -9.82
C ARG A 38 7.56 22.39 -8.75
N GLU A 39 8.08 22.76 -7.61
CA GLU A 39 8.16 21.86 -6.46
C GLU A 39 6.81 21.78 -5.75
N PHE A 40 6.38 20.55 -5.49
CA PHE A 40 5.21 20.26 -4.69
C PHE A 40 5.61 19.36 -3.52
N TRP A 41 5.56 19.90 -2.32
CA TRP A 41 5.82 19.15 -1.11
C TRP A 41 4.54 18.44 -0.66
N ALA A 42 4.50 17.13 -0.83
CA ALA A 42 3.38 16.30 -0.37
C ALA A 42 3.48 16.00 1.13
N LEU A 43 4.72 15.91 1.65
CA LEU A 43 5.02 15.74 3.07
C LEU A 43 6.26 16.58 3.41
N HIS A 44 6.29 17.14 4.60
CA HIS A 44 7.41 17.92 5.09
C HIS A 44 7.65 17.61 6.56
N ASP A 45 8.84 17.09 6.88
CA ASP A 45 9.36 16.85 8.24
C ASP A 45 8.39 16.06 9.15
N VAL A 46 7.84 14.95 8.64
CA VAL A 46 6.93 14.09 9.40
C VAL A 46 7.73 13.12 10.26
N GLY A 47 7.42 13.09 11.56
CA GLY A 47 8.07 12.17 12.50
C GLY A 47 7.09 11.58 13.50
N PHE A 48 7.16 10.27 13.72
CA PHE A 48 6.45 9.54 14.76
C PHE A 48 7.04 8.15 14.97
N ALA A 49 6.66 7.52 16.07
CA ALA A 49 6.99 6.13 16.34
C ALA A 49 5.74 5.38 16.81
N LEU A 50 5.65 4.09 16.47
CA LEU A 50 4.59 3.18 16.88
C LEU A 50 5.18 2.00 17.63
N ALA A 51 4.66 1.74 18.81
CA ALA A 51 4.94 0.51 19.57
C ALA A 51 4.08 -0.65 19.04
N PRO A 52 4.48 -1.92 19.30
CA PRO A 52 3.64 -3.08 19.01
C PRO A 52 2.26 -2.95 19.64
N GLY A 53 1.21 -3.29 18.88
CA GLY A 53 -0.19 -3.20 19.35
C GLY A 53 -0.82 -1.80 19.30
N GLN A 54 -0.07 -0.77 18.94
CA GLN A 54 -0.63 0.56 18.74
C GLN A 54 -1.26 0.75 17.37
N ALA A 55 -2.29 1.58 17.29
CA ALA A 55 -2.91 2.04 16.06
C ALA A 55 -2.71 3.55 15.88
N LEU A 56 -2.33 3.97 14.69
CA LEU A 56 -2.20 5.38 14.31
C LEU A 56 -3.23 5.73 13.23
N GLY A 57 -4.09 6.69 13.52
CA GLY A 57 -5.03 7.26 12.55
C GLY A 57 -4.43 8.46 11.82
N VAL A 58 -4.32 8.40 10.49
CA VAL A 58 -3.92 9.55 9.66
C VAL A 58 -5.16 10.19 9.06
N VAL A 59 -5.49 11.39 9.51
CA VAL A 59 -6.70 12.12 9.12
C VAL A 59 -6.31 13.40 8.36
N GLY A 60 -7.10 13.76 7.35
CA GLY A 60 -6.86 14.96 6.56
C GLY A 60 -7.70 14.99 5.29
N ARG A 61 -7.78 16.17 4.63
CA ARG A 61 -8.51 16.37 3.37
C ARG A 61 -7.89 15.54 2.22
N ASN A 62 -8.63 15.38 1.12
CA ASN A 62 -8.05 14.79 -0.10
C ASN A 62 -6.89 15.64 -0.59
N GLY A 63 -5.80 15.00 -1.01
CA GLY A 63 -4.56 15.67 -1.41
C GLY A 63 -3.62 16.09 -0.26
N SER A 64 -3.94 15.78 1.02
CA SER A 64 -3.08 16.13 2.16
C SER A 64 -1.88 15.20 2.38
N GLY A 65 -1.55 14.33 1.44
CA GLY A 65 -0.38 13.47 1.52
C GLY A 65 -0.58 12.13 2.25
N LYS A 66 -1.81 11.77 2.70
CA LYS A 66 -2.05 10.50 3.42
C LYS A 66 -1.58 9.27 2.64
N SER A 67 -1.96 9.17 1.37
CA SER A 67 -1.56 8.06 0.50
C SER A 67 -0.05 8.04 0.28
N THR A 68 0.56 9.23 0.11
CA THR A 68 2.01 9.38 -0.02
C THR A 68 2.74 8.88 1.21
N LEU A 69 2.26 9.24 2.42
CA LEU A 69 2.83 8.76 3.67
C LEU A 69 2.79 7.23 3.76
N LEU A 70 1.64 6.62 3.45
CA LEU A 70 1.49 5.18 3.50
C LEU A 70 2.34 4.45 2.45
N GLN A 71 2.50 5.03 1.25
CA GLN A 71 3.41 4.50 0.22
C GLN A 71 4.87 4.55 0.65
N LEU A 72 5.29 5.61 1.33
CA LEU A 72 6.63 5.73 1.89
C LEU A 72 6.87 4.69 3.00
N ILE A 73 5.90 4.50 3.90
CA ILE A 73 5.96 3.47 4.96
C ILE A 73 6.00 2.06 4.35
N ALA A 74 5.24 1.83 3.30
CA ALA A 74 5.20 0.55 2.57
C ALA A 74 6.46 0.29 1.73
N GLY A 75 7.34 1.29 1.56
CA GLY A 75 8.53 1.18 0.72
C GLY A 75 8.26 1.17 -0.79
N THR A 76 7.00 1.41 -1.23
CA THR A 76 6.65 1.50 -2.65
C THR A 76 7.02 2.84 -3.27
N LEU A 77 7.34 3.83 -2.44
CA LEU A 77 7.80 5.15 -2.83
C LEU A 77 9.06 5.51 -2.03
N ALA A 78 10.09 6.04 -2.68
CA ALA A 78 11.29 6.52 -2.01
C ALA A 78 11.07 7.93 -1.43
N PRO A 79 11.55 8.23 -0.22
CA PRO A 79 11.51 9.58 0.36
C PRO A 79 12.46 10.54 -0.37
N THR A 80 12.22 11.83 -0.25
CA THR A 80 13.16 12.88 -0.67
C THR A 80 14.21 13.11 0.41
N SER A 81 13.80 13.08 1.67
CA SER A 81 14.68 13.11 2.85
C SER A 81 13.99 12.43 4.02
N GLY A 82 14.77 12.12 5.06
CA GLY A 82 14.31 11.37 6.22
C GLY A 82 14.31 9.86 5.97
N GLU A 83 13.86 9.12 6.96
CA GLU A 83 13.91 7.66 6.94
C GLU A 83 12.67 7.01 7.57
N VAL A 84 12.39 5.80 7.12
CA VAL A 84 11.37 4.91 7.68
C VAL A 84 12.06 3.62 8.09
N GLU A 85 12.01 3.29 9.37
CA GLU A 85 12.48 2.03 9.92
C GLU A 85 11.28 1.19 10.36
N ALA A 86 11.08 0.03 9.74
CA ALA A 86 10.02 -0.90 10.06
C ALA A 86 10.62 -2.26 10.50
N ARG A 87 10.24 -2.73 11.69
CA ARG A 87 10.68 -4.02 12.23
C ARG A 87 9.65 -5.10 11.92
N GLY A 88 9.78 -5.73 10.77
CA GLY A 88 8.92 -6.79 10.29
C GLY A 88 8.29 -6.50 8.94
N ARG A 89 7.40 -7.39 8.51
CA ARG A 89 6.68 -7.23 7.24
C ARG A 89 5.66 -6.10 7.35
N VAL A 90 5.67 -5.18 6.39
CA VAL A 90 4.67 -4.12 6.24
C VAL A 90 3.68 -4.58 5.18
N CYS A 91 2.42 -4.74 5.54
CA CYS A 91 1.35 -4.98 4.58
C CYS A 91 0.60 -3.66 4.32
N ALA A 92 0.74 -3.14 3.13
CA ALA A 92 0.04 -1.94 2.71
C ALA A 92 -1.26 -2.32 1.98
N LEU A 93 -2.40 -2.09 2.62
CA LEU A 93 -3.72 -2.23 1.99
C LEU A 93 -4.07 -0.97 1.19
N LEU A 94 -3.09 -0.45 0.43
CA LEU A 94 -3.24 0.81 -0.32
C LEU A 94 -4.26 0.67 -1.44
N GLU A 95 -4.34 -0.53 -2.01
CA GLU A 95 -5.22 -0.86 -3.14
C GLU A 95 -5.70 -2.32 -2.98
N LEU A 96 -6.62 -2.54 -2.04
CA LEU A 96 -7.23 -3.87 -1.86
C LEU A 96 -7.86 -4.36 -3.17
N GLY A 97 -7.34 -5.44 -3.72
CA GLY A 97 -7.85 -6.05 -4.95
C GLY A 97 -7.27 -5.51 -6.25
N SER A 98 -6.47 -4.41 -6.25
CA SER A 98 -5.83 -3.90 -7.47
C SER A 98 -4.79 -4.86 -8.07
N GLY A 99 -4.24 -5.76 -7.24
CA GLY A 99 -3.35 -6.82 -7.67
C GLY A 99 -4.05 -8.07 -8.21
N PHE A 100 -5.39 -8.11 -8.22
CA PHE A 100 -6.11 -9.24 -8.75
C PHE A 100 -6.24 -9.16 -10.27
N ASN A 101 -5.92 -10.25 -10.94
CA ASN A 101 -6.23 -10.41 -12.36
C ASN A 101 -7.72 -10.79 -12.48
N PRO A 102 -8.56 -9.96 -13.14
CA PRO A 102 -9.98 -10.22 -13.25
C PRO A 102 -10.33 -11.49 -14.04
N GLU A 103 -9.44 -11.95 -14.93
CA GLU A 103 -9.65 -13.15 -15.72
C GLU A 103 -9.30 -14.45 -14.97
N PHE A 104 -8.55 -14.35 -13.89
CA PHE A 104 -8.18 -15.49 -13.07
C PHE A 104 -9.25 -15.77 -12.02
N SER A 105 -9.36 -17.03 -11.60
CA SER A 105 -10.20 -17.41 -10.47
C SER A 105 -9.72 -16.75 -9.17
N GLY A 106 -10.60 -16.71 -8.17
CA GLY A 106 -10.22 -16.23 -6.84
C GLY A 106 -9.04 -17.04 -6.29
N ARG A 107 -9.05 -18.35 -6.47
CA ARG A 107 -7.98 -19.26 -6.02
C ARG A 107 -6.63 -18.94 -6.68
N GLU A 108 -6.60 -18.76 -7.99
CA GLU A 108 -5.39 -18.36 -8.71
C GLU A 108 -4.86 -17.02 -8.24
N ASN A 109 -5.77 -16.06 -8.00
CA ASN A 109 -5.41 -14.76 -7.44
C ASN A 109 -4.83 -14.87 -6.02
N VAL A 110 -5.32 -15.79 -5.17
CA VAL A 110 -4.72 -16.05 -3.85
C VAL A 110 -3.28 -16.52 -4.00
N TYR A 111 -2.99 -17.46 -4.90
CA TYR A 111 -1.63 -17.92 -5.16
C TYR A 111 -0.74 -16.82 -5.72
N LEU A 112 -1.24 -16.04 -6.69
CA LEU A 112 -0.50 -14.94 -7.30
C LEU A 112 -0.12 -13.88 -6.25
N ASN A 113 -1.10 -13.44 -5.45
CA ASN A 113 -0.86 -12.43 -4.41
C ASN A 113 -0.01 -12.97 -3.26
N GLY A 114 -0.19 -14.24 -2.88
CA GLY A 114 0.67 -14.92 -1.92
C GLY A 114 2.14 -14.88 -2.36
N ALA A 115 2.41 -15.18 -3.62
CA ALA A 115 3.75 -15.11 -4.19
C ALA A 115 4.33 -13.67 -4.19
N ILE A 116 3.52 -12.67 -4.54
CA ILE A 116 3.90 -11.23 -4.45
C ILE A 116 4.26 -10.85 -3.01
N LEU A 117 3.55 -11.39 -2.03
CA LEU A 117 3.80 -11.18 -0.61
C LEU A 117 4.94 -12.05 -0.04
N GLY A 118 5.59 -12.84 -0.90
CA GLY A 118 6.75 -13.66 -0.56
C GLY A 118 6.41 -15.01 0.10
N LEU A 119 5.18 -15.50 -0.05
CA LEU A 119 4.78 -16.84 0.38
C LEU A 119 5.12 -17.88 -0.70
N SER A 120 5.57 -19.04 -0.26
CA SER A 120 5.68 -20.23 -1.11
C SER A 120 4.30 -20.83 -1.43
N GLN A 121 4.20 -21.62 -2.49
CA GLN A 121 2.96 -22.34 -2.81
C GLN A 121 2.48 -23.27 -1.68
N SER A 122 3.40 -23.88 -0.94
CA SER A 122 3.07 -24.73 0.21
C SER A 122 2.45 -23.95 1.35
N GLU A 123 2.99 -22.75 1.64
CA GLU A 123 2.42 -21.86 2.67
C GLU A 123 1.03 -21.35 2.26
N VAL A 124 0.85 -20.91 1.01
CA VAL A 124 -0.47 -20.50 0.51
C VAL A 124 -1.47 -21.65 0.59
N ARG A 125 -1.05 -22.88 0.23
CA ARG A 125 -1.92 -24.06 0.32
C ARG A 125 -2.33 -24.36 1.77
N ALA A 126 -1.41 -24.24 2.71
CA ALA A 126 -1.71 -24.45 4.13
C ALA A 126 -2.68 -23.39 4.69
N LEU A 127 -2.58 -22.15 4.23
CA LEU A 127 -3.44 -21.04 4.66
C LEU A 127 -4.80 -21.02 3.94
N MET A 128 -4.95 -21.75 2.83
CA MET A 128 -6.16 -21.70 1.99
C MET A 128 -7.46 -21.96 2.75
N PRO A 129 -7.58 -22.96 3.64
CA PRO A 129 -8.81 -23.20 4.40
C PRO A 129 -9.23 -21.97 5.23
N ASP A 130 -8.28 -21.35 5.94
CA ASP A 130 -8.56 -20.19 6.79
C ASP A 130 -8.91 -18.97 5.96
N LEU A 131 -8.24 -18.79 4.82
CA LEU A 131 -8.55 -17.73 3.85
C LEU A 131 -9.99 -17.85 3.34
N LEU A 132 -10.42 -19.06 2.98
CA LEU A 132 -11.77 -19.29 2.47
C LEU A 132 -12.82 -19.10 3.56
N ALA A 133 -12.56 -19.58 4.77
CA ALA A 133 -13.44 -19.37 5.91
C ALA A 133 -13.63 -17.87 6.22
N PHE A 134 -12.54 -17.10 6.16
CA PHE A 134 -12.60 -15.66 6.41
C PHE A 134 -13.29 -14.88 5.27
N ALA A 135 -12.97 -15.21 4.02
CA ALA A 135 -13.53 -14.52 2.84
C ALA A 135 -15.03 -14.79 2.68
N ASP A 136 -15.50 -15.96 3.12
CA ASP A 136 -16.91 -16.37 3.07
C ASP A 136 -17.54 -16.10 1.69
N ILE A 137 -16.90 -16.63 0.63
CA ILE A 137 -17.34 -16.48 -0.77
C ILE A 137 -17.78 -17.79 -1.41
N GLY A 138 -17.72 -18.90 -0.67
CA GLY A 138 -18.16 -20.22 -1.10
C GLY A 138 -17.51 -20.66 -2.42
N ASP A 139 -18.31 -21.29 -3.29
CA ASP A 139 -17.87 -21.82 -4.58
C ASP A 139 -17.41 -20.75 -5.59
N PHE A 140 -17.63 -19.49 -5.28
CA PHE A 140 -17.15 -18.42 -6.15
C PHE A 140 -15.62 -18.36 -6.22
N ILE A 141 -14.92 -18.94 -5.24
CA ILE A 141 -13.44 -18.96 -5.23
C ILE A 141 -12.84 -19.55 -6.52
N ASP A 142 -13.54 -20.47 -7.16
CA ASP A 142 -13.09 -21.13 -8.38
C ASP A 142 -13.62 -20.46 -9.66
N ARG A 143 -14.33 -19.32 -9.54
CA ARG A 143 -14.80 -18.49 -10.67
C ARG A 143 -13.87 -17.31 -10.93
N PRO A 144 -13.84 -16.77 -12.15
CA PRO A 144 -13.07 -15.55 -12.46
C PRO A 144 -13.51 -14.37 -11.60
N VAL A 145 -12.52 -13.61 -11.09
CA VAL A 145 -12.76 -12.48 -10.16
C VAL A 145 -13.65 -11.40 -10.77
N LYS A 146 -13.67 -11.24 -12.10
CA LYS A 146 -14.60 -10.34 -12.80
C LYS A 146 -16.08 -10.64 -12.54
N THR A 147 -16.41 -11.85 -12.06
CA THR A 147 -17.78 -12.25 -11.70
C THR A 147 -18.12 -11.96 -10.24
N PHE A 148 -17.15 -11.50 -9.45
CA PHE A 148 -17.35 -11.21 -8.04
C PHE A 148 -18.08 -9.87 -7.85
N SER A 149 -18.86 -9.77 -6.78
CA SER A 149 -19.25 -8.46 -6.29
C SER A 149 -18.03 -7.74 -5.71
N SER A 150 -18.05 -6.40 -5.65
CA SER A 150 -16.98 -5.61 -5.04
C SER A 150 -16.70 -6.01 -3.59
N GLY A 151 -17.75 -6.42 -2.84
CA GLY A 151 -17.63 -6.93 -1.48
C GLY A 151 -16.88 -8.27 -1.41
N MET A 152 -17.14 -9.19 -2.35
CA MET A 152 -16.45 -10.49 -2.42
C MET A 152 -14.96 -10.30 -2.74
N ALA A 153 -14.66 -9.48 -3.76
CA ALA A 153 -13.28 -9.17 -4.12
C ALA A 153 -12.52 -8.52 -2.95
N LEU A 154 -13.18 -7.59 -2.25
CA LEU A 154 -12.59 -6.92 -1.09
C LEU A 154 -12.33 -7.89 0.07
N ARG A 155 -13.28 -8.78 0.40
CA ARG A 155 -13.12 -9.78 1.47
C ARG A 155 -11.98 -10.74 1.15
N LEU A 156 -11.90 -11.24 -0.10
CA LEU A 156 -10.82 -12.12 -0.52
C LEU A 156 -9.45 -11.41 -0.44
N ALA A 157 -9.35 -10.19 -0.93
CA ALA A 157 -8.12 -9.40 -0.89
C ALA A 157 -7.67 -9.14 0.57
N PHE A 158 -8.62 -8.84 1.45
CA PHE A 158 -8.33 -8.65 2.87
C PHE A 158 -7.91 -9.96 3.56
N ALA A 159 -8.55 -11.08 3.23
CA ALA A 159 -8.17 -12.40 3.72
C ALA A 159 -6.71 -12.73 3.38
N VAL A 160 -6.31 -12.54 2.11
CA VAL A 160 -4.93 -12.77 1.65
C VAL A 160 -3.95 -11.87 2.39
N ALA A 161 -4.27 -10.58 2.52
CA ALA A 161 -3.41 -9.62 3.19
C ALA A 161 -3.21 -9.94 4.68
N THR A 162 -4.26 -10.45 5.38
CA THR A 162 -4.18 -10.79 6.81
C THR A 162 -3.48 -12.11 7.07
N ALA A 163 -3.60 -13.08 6.15
CA ALA A 163 -3.00 -14.41 6.30
C ALA A 163 -1.46 -14.39 6.30
N THR A 164 -0.83 -13.36 5.74
CA THR A 164 0.64 -13.22 5.73
C THR A 164 1.23 -12.83 7.07
N THR A 165 0.42 -12.74 8.14
CA THR A 165 0.83 -12.30 9.49
C THR A 165 1.75 -11.08 9.47
N PRO A 166 1.33 -9.95 8.85
CA PRO A 166 2.15 -8.75 8.86
C PRO A 166 2.21 -8.18 10.27
N ARG A 167 3.38 -7.70 10.67
CA ARG A 167 3.54 -7.00 11.96
C ARG A 167 3.01 -5.57 11.90
N ILE A 168 2.88 -5.02 10.70
CA ILE A 168 2.41 -3.64 10.47
C ILE A 168 1.36 -3.65 9.36
N PHE A 169 0.16 -3.15 9.67
CA PHE A 169 -0.89 -2.89 8.69
C PHE A 169 -1.02 -1.40 8.43
N SER A 170 -1.00 -1.00 7.17
CA SER A 170 -1.40 0.33 6.75
C SER A 170 -2.66 0.28 5.89
N ARG A 171 -3.69 1.05 6.26
CA ARG A 171 -4.95 1.15 5.51
C ARG A 171 -5.28 2.60 5.23
N ILE A 172 -5.63 2.91 3.98
CA ILE A 172 -6.26 4.18 3.63
C ILE A 172 -7.77 4.05 3.85
N ALA A 173 -8.30 4.79 4.83
CA ALA A 173 -9.72 5.06 4.88
C ALA A 173 -10.00 6.32 4.06
N SER A 174 -10.49 6.17 2.82
CA SER A 174 -11.10 7.28 2.12
C SER A 174 -12.43 7.59 2.81
N ARG A 175 -12.55 8.77 3.42
CA ARG A 175 -13.85 9.32 3.76
C ARG A 175 -14.54 9.71 2.44
N THR A 176 -15.14 8.73 1.77
CA THR A 176 -16.16 9.02 0.79
C THR A 176 -17.49 8.63 1.42
N ALA A 177 -18.26 9.66 1.74
CA ALA A 177 -19.67 9.68 2.02
C ALA A 177 -20.19 8.88 3.22
N LEU A 178 -20.57 9.62 4.24
CA LEU A 178 -21.89 9.48 4.87
C LEU A 178 -22.46 10.90 4.91
N CYS A 179 -23.24 11.24 3.92
CA CYS A 179 -24.41 12.10 3.99
C CYS A 179 -25.60 11.23 3.70
#